data_48fa2ee54c73b7a545ef5c8d37c64fe9
#
_entry.id   48fa2ee54c73b7a545ef5c8d37c64fe9
#
_cell.length_a   1.000
_cell.length_b   1.000
_cell.length_c   1.000
_cell.angle_alpha   90.00
_cell.angle_beta   90.00
_cell.angle_gamma   90.00
#
_symmetry.space_group_name_H-M   'P 1'
#
loop_
_entity.id
_entity.type
_entity.pdbx_description
1 polymer ?
#
loop_
_entity_poly.entity_id
_entity_poly.type
_entity_poly.pdbx_seq_one_letter_code
_entity_poly.pdbx_strand_id
1 'polypeptide(L)'
;MNASTSNYPHSVVTVPAQRLEVRNLSTSFSTDEGVIQSVADVSFNIRPGKTTALVGESGSGKSVTSLTLMRLLPRTAATRVTGQALYTNASGETLDLLQLPEPRMQSIRGNEIAMIFQEPMTSLNPVLTIGEQIAESLRLHKHMDSARALAQALRLLEMVEIPAAAQRVKEYPHQLSGGMRQRVMIALAMACDPKLLIADEPTTALDVTIQAQILELMRRLQIDTGMSILFITHNLGVVAHHADEVAVMYAGRIVEAAPVHPLFAQPQHPYTQGLIACLPSQQRKRAVLVDGKKRLYAIRGQVSSPLEPPPGCAFEPRCDQAIAACREVIPELSLDDDGRSARCILPRIPSGAVTQEVKA
;
A
#
# COMPACT_ATOMS: atom_id res chain seq x y z
N MET A 1 -52.34 11.38 -34.47
CA MET A 1 -50.96 11.84 -34.19
C MET A 1 -50.61 11.43 -32.76
N ASN A 2 -50.05 10.23 -32.60
CA ASN A 2 -49.63 9.74 -31.26
C ASN A 2 -48.11 9.78 -31.21
N ALA A 3 -47.59 10.63 -30.34
CA ALA A 3 -46.18 10.71 -30.04
C ALA A 3 -45.84 9.63 -28.98
N SER A 4 -45.09 8.61 -29.40
CA SER A 4 -44.53 7.59 -28.52
C SER A 4 -43.31 8.15 -27.82
N THR A 5 -43.43 8.45 -26.52
CA THR A 5 -42.28 8.75 -25.65
C THR A 5 -41.55 7.45 -25.35
N SER A 6 -40.35 7.28 -25.90
CA SER A 6 -39.44 6.19 -25.60
C SER A 6 -38.81 6.46 -24.21
N ASN A 7 -39.24 5.71 -23.20
CA ASN A 7 -38.58 5.65 -21.88
C ASN A 7 -37.42 4.65 -21.98
N TYR A 8 -36.20 5.13 -22.19
CA TYR A 8 -34.99 4.36 -21.93
C TYR A 8 -34.68 4.43 -20.41
N PRO A 9 -34.59 3.28 -19.73
CA PRO A 9 -34.13 3.31 -18.35
C PRO A 9 -32.65 3.70 -18.35
N HIS A 10 -32.35 4.85 -17.75
CA HIS A 10 -30.99 5.18 -17.37
C HIS A 10 -30.52 4.12 -16.37
N SER A 11 -29.68 3.18 -16.83
CA SER A 11 -28.94 2.30 -15.94
C SER A 11 -28.05 3.17 -15.06
N VAL A 12 -28.42 3.31 -13.81
CA VAL A 12 -27.56 3.89 -12.78
C VAL A 12 -26.36 2.97 -12.67
N VAL A 13 -25.22 3.37 -13.21
CA VAL A 13 -23.95 2.71 -12.98
C VAL A 13 -23.64 2.94 -11.50
N THR A 14 -24.01 1.96 -10.66
CA THR A 14 -23.61 1.97 -9.24
C THR A 14 -22.10 1.78 -9.19
N VAL A 15 -21.38 2.86 -8.93
CA VAL A 15 -19.94 2.79 -8.61
C VAL A 15 -19.80 1.87 -7.38
N PRO A 16 -18.97 0.81 -7.45
CA PRO A 16 -18.78 -0.08 -6.31
C PRO A 16 -18.39 0.73 -5.07
N ALA A 17 -18.99 0.42 -3.92
CA ALA A 17 -18.65 1.09 -2.67
C ALA A 17 -17.13 1.03 -2.43
N GLN A 18 -16.53 2.15 -2.07
CA GLN A 18 -15.10 2.22 -1.72
C GLN A 18 -14.95 2.23 -0.19
N ARG A 19 -13.94 1.51 0.32
CA ARG A 19 -13.56 1.60 1.74
C ARG A 19 -12.73 2.85 2.01
N LEU A 20 -11.78 3.11 1.11
CA LEU A 20 -10.99 4.33 1.09
C LEU A 20 -10.83 4.78 -0.36
N GLU A 21 -11.09 6.05 -0.61
CA GLU A 21 -10.81 6.70 -1.89
C GLU A 21 -9.85 7.87 -1.66
N VAL A 22 -8.68 7.78 -2.26
CA VAL A 22 -7.64 8.82 -2.22
C VAL A 22 -7.71 9.60 -3.52
N ARG A 23 -7.85 10.94 -3.44
CA ARG A 23 -7.98 11.84 -4.58
C ARG A 23 -6.90 12.91 -4.53
N ASN A 24 -6.05 12.98 -5.55
CA ASN A 24 -5.05 14.02 -5.79
C ASN A 24 -4.20 14.33 -4.54
N LEU A 25 -3.90 13.30 -3.74
CA LEU A 25 -3.11 13.44 -2.52
C LEU A 25 -1.71 13.94 -2.85
N SER A 26 -1.32 15.02 -2.21
CA SER A 26 0.03 15.56 -2.31
C SER A 26 0.57 15.91 -0.93
N THR A 27 1.85 15.58 -0.71
CA THR A 27 2.55 15.88 0.55
C THR A 27 3.92 16.41 0.23
N SER A 28 4.23 17.60 0.75
CA SER A 28 5.53 18.23 0.61
C SER A 28 6.09 18.71 1.96
N PHE A 29 7.40 18.79 2.02
CA PHE A 29 8.16 19.24 3.19
C PHE A 29 9.06 20.40 2.77
N SER A 30 8.98 21.52 3.49
CA SER A 30 9.93 22.63 3.36
C SER A 30 11.16 22.32 4.21
N THR A 31 12.32 22.29 3.59
CA THR A 31 13.63 22.09 4.23
C THR A 31 14.52 23.29 3.93
N ASP A 32 15.67 23.37 4.60
CA ASP A 32 16.66 24.43 4.33
C ASP A 32 17.23 24.35 2.89
N GLU A 33 17.19 23.16 2.28
CA GLU A 33 17.68 22.93 0.90
C GLU A 33 16.59 23.16 -0.17
N GLY A 34 15.32 23.32 0.23
CA GLY A 34 14.21 23.52 -0.70
C GLY A 34 12.94 22.74 -0.33
N VAL A 35 12.00 22.68 -1.26
CA VAL A 35 10.74 21.96 -1.07
C VAL A 35 10.86 20.56 -1.64
N ILE A 36 10.72 19.55 -0.78
CA ILE A 36 10.70 18.14 -1.16
C ILE A 36 9.24 17.71 -1.35
N GLN A 37 8.86 17.34 -2.57
CA GLN A 37 7.55 16.78 -2.87
C GLN A 37 7.61 15.24 -2.80
N SER A 38 7.30 14.68 -1.63
CA SER A 38 7.37 13.24 -1.41
C SER A 38 6.18 12.47 -1.98
N VAL A 39 5.01 13.10 -2.07
CA VAL A 39 3.79 12.56 -2.69
C VAL A 39 3.20 13.65 -3.59
N ALA A 40 2.91 13.32 -4.83
CA ALA A 40 2.47 14.28 -5.84
C ALA A 40 1.31 13.71 -6.66
N ASP A 41 0.12 14.27 -6.47
CA ASP A 41 -1.08 13.91 -7.24
C ASP A 41 -1.36 12.39 -7.25
N VAL A 42 -1.39 11.78 -6.05
CA VAL A 42 -1.65 10.35 -5.87
C VAL A 42 -3.15 10.12 -5.71
N SER A 43 -3.70 9.25 -6.59
CA SER A 43 -5.10 8.83 -6.54
C SER A 43 -5.19 7.32 -6.68
N PHE A 44 -5.90 6.67 -5.75
CA PHE A 44 -6.19 5.22 -5.79
C PHE A 44 -7.37 4.90 -4.86
N ASN A 45 -7.91 3.69 -5.02
CA ASN A 45 -9.06 3.22 -4.27
C ASN A 45 -8.75 1.92 -3.54
N ILE A 46 -9.43 1.70 -2.41
CA ILE A 46 -9.44 0.42 -1.71
C ILE A 46 -10.90 -0.02 -1.58
N ARG A 47 -11.22 -1.17 -2.17
CA ARG A 47 -12.57 -1.75 -2.08
C ARG A 47 -12.77 -2.51 -0.77
N PRO A 48 -14.03 -2.60 -0.24
CA PRO A 48 -14.33 -3.39 0.93
C PRO A 48 -13.89 -4.86 0.78
N GLY A 49 -13.19 -5.38 1.79
CA GLY A 49 -12.72 -6.76 1.81
C GLY A 49 -11.62 -7.10 0.81
N LYS A 50 -11.02 -6.09 0.15
CA LYS A 50 -9.98 -6.28 -0.87
C LYS A 50 -8.63 -5.78 -0.40
N THR A 51 -7.57 -6.36 -0.97
CA THR A 51 -6.19 -5.92 -0.79
C THR A 51 -5.76 -5.08 -1.98
N THR A 52 -5.44 -3.79 -1.72
CA THR A 52 -4.76 -2.93 -2.68
C THR A 52 -3.29 -2.83 -2.30
N ALA A 53 -2.39 -3.24 -3.20
CA ALA A 53 -0.95 -3.10 -2.99
C ALA A 53 -0.44 -1.76 -3.51
N LEU A 54 0.34 -1.04 -2.71
CA LEU A 54 1.12 0.13 -3.13
C LEU A 54 2.59 -0.27 -3.21
N VAL A 55 3.13 -0.32 -4.42
CA VAL A 55 4.47 -0.86 -4.69
C VAL A 55 5.40 0.17 -5.33
N GLY A 56 6.70 0.01 -5.13
CA GLY A 56 7.73 0.88 -5.74
C GLY A 56 9.05 0.76 -5.00
N GLU A 57 10.12 1.34 -5.57
CA GLU A 57 11.43 1.39 -4.93
C GLU A 57 11.42 2.17 -3.61
N SER A 58 12.47 1.99 -2.78
CA SER A 58 12.66 2.82 -1.57
C SER A 58 12.70 4.31 -1.95
N GLY A 59 12.11 5.16 -1.13
CA GLY A 59 12.03 6.60 -1.42
C GLY A 59 10.94 7.02 -2.43
N SER A 60 10.13 6.10 -2.97
CA SER A 60 9.06 6.45 -3.91
C SER A 60 7.85 7.17 -3.29
N GLY A 61 7.79 7.34 -1.95
CA GLY A 61 6.72 8.06 -1.25
C GLY A 61 5.66 7.18 -0.58
N LYS A 62 5.77 5.84 -0.63
CA LYS A 62 4.77 4.89 -0.10
C LYS A 62 4.47 5.10 1.39
N SER A 63 5.49 5.08 2.24
CA SER A 63 5.32 5.28 3.69
C SER A 63 4.86 6.70 4.04
N VAL A 64 5.29 7.71 3.26
CA VAL A 64 4.75 9.07 3.43
C VAL A 64 3.26 9.11 3.09
N THR A 65 2.81 8.35 2.07
CA THR A 65 1.38 8.23 1.74
C THR A 65 0.59 7.63 2.91
N SER A 66 1.03 6.51 3.49
CA SER A 66 0.36 5.87 4.63
C SER A 66 0.31 6.77 5.87
N LEU A 67 1.44 7.42 6.20
CA LEU A 67 1.52 8.37 7.32
C LEU A 67 0.64 9.60 7.09
N THR A 68 0.52 10.08 5.85
CA THR A 68 -0.39 11.18 5.49
C THR A 68 -1.85 10.78 5.72
N LEU A 69 -2.27 9.60 5.25
CA LEU A 69 -3.62 9.07 5.45
C LEU A 69 -3.98 8.96 6.94
N MET A 70 -3.02 8.52 7.75
CA MET A 70 -3.17 8.39 9.20
C MET A 70 -2.94 9.70 9.95
N ARG A 71 -2.55 10.80 9.25
CA ARG A 71 -2.19 12.10 9.84
C ARG A 71 -1.14 11.98 10.93
N LEU A 72 -0.14 11.12 10.72
CA LEU A 72 0.98 10.86 11.63
C LEU A 72 2.25 11.64 11.24
N LEU A 73 2.23 12.40 10.16
CA LEU A 73 3.31 13.32 9.81
C LEU A 73 3.39 14.47 10.82
N PRO A 74 4.59 15.02 11.09
CA PRO A 74 4.74 16.18 11.95
C PRO A 74 3.87 17.36 11.47
N ARG A 75 3.06 17.92 12.35
CA ARG A 75 2.21 19.09 12.09
C ARG A 75 3.02 20.36 12.30
N THR A 76 3.91 20.65 11.39
CA THR A 76 4.72 21.87 11.38
C THR A 76 4.34 22.73 10.18
N ALA A 77 4.71 24.01 10.20
CA ALA A 77 4.56 24.89 9.03
C ALA A 77 5.37 24.38 7.81
N ALA A 78 6.34 23.49 8.04
CA ALA A 78 7.14 22.87 7.01
C ALA A 78 6.40 21.74 6.26
N THR A 79 5.31 21.17 6.82
CA THR A 79 4.56 20.07 6.18
C THR A 79 3.28 20.60 5.54
N ARG A 80 3.15 20.43 4.24
CA ARG A 80 1.94 20.78 3.48
C ARG A 80 1.30 19.53 2.89
N VAL A 81 0.01 19.35 3.17
CA VAL A 81 -0.82 18.26 2.63
C VAL A 81 -2.00 18.85 1.87
N THR A 82 -2.29 18.32 0.68
CA THR A 82 -3.46 18.68 -0.13
C THR A 82 -4.10 17.43 -0.73
N GLY A 83 -5.32 17.54 -1.25
CA GLY A 83 -6.12 16.42 -1.76
C GLY A 83 -7.17 15.96 -0.77
N GLN A 84 -7.69 14.75 -0.96
CA GLN A 84 -8.75 14.16 -0.12
C GLN A 84 -8.43 12.70 0.19
N ALA A 85 -8.88 12.23 1.34
CA ALA A 85 -8.83 10.83 1.76
C ALA A 85 -10.21 10.44 2.33
N LEU A 86 -11.09 9.96 1.45
CA LEU A 86 -12.50 9.69 1.75
C LEU A 86 -12.62 8.24 2.27
N TYR A 87 -12.80 8.10 3.58
CA TYR A 87 -13.00 6.82 4.24
C TYR A 87 -14.47 6.57 4.49
N THR A 88 -14.98 5.42 4.06
CA THR A 88 -16.35 4.97 4.35
C THR A 88 -16.34 3.96 5.49
N ASN A 89 -16.95 4.32 6.61
CA ASN A 89 -17.02 3.48 7.80
C ASN A 89 -18.03 2.31 7.66
N ALA A 90 -18.18 1.52 8.70
CA ALA A 90 -19.10 0.37 8.70
C ALA A 90 -20.58 0.78 8.61
N SER A 91 -20.95 1.99 9.05
CA SER A 91 -22.33 2.53 8.94
C SER A 91 -22.64 3.13 7.56
N GLY A 92 -21.65 3.18 6.64
CA GLY A 92 -21.81 3.79 5.32
C GLY A 92 -21.57 5.31 5.29
N GLU A 93 -21.16 5.92 6.41
CA GLU A 93 -20.78 7.33 6.46
C GLU A 93 -19.40 7.52 5.81
N THR A 94 -19.27 8.50 4.91
CA THR A 94 -18.00 8.85 4.26
C THR A 94 -17.40 10.08 4.91
N LEU A 95 -16.17 9.98 5.34
CA LEU A 95 -15.41 10.98 6.09
C LEU A 95 -14.12 11.34 5.35
N ASP A 96 -13.82 12.62 5.17
CA ASP A 96 -12.49 13.03 4.69
C ASP A 96 -11.51 13.04 5.87
N LEU A 97 -10.64 12.03 5.93
CA LEU A 97 -9.66 11.85 7.01
C LEU A 97 -8.75 13.06 7.18
N LEU A 98 -8.45 13.80 6.10
CA LEU A 98 -7.53 14.94 6.14
C LEU A 98 -8.18 16.16 6.81
N GLN A 99 -9.52 16.26 6.80
CA GLN A 99 -10.28 17.40 7.32
C GLN A 99 -10.91 17.14 8.69
N LEU A 100 -10.88 15.91 9.20
CA LEU A 100 -11.50 15.59 10.48
C LEU A 100 -10.88 16.38 11.65
N PRO A 101 -11.70 16.81 12.64
CA PRO A 101 -11.16 17.27 13.92
C PRO A 101 -10.30 16.18 14.58
N GLU A 102 -9.23 16.56 15.30
CA GLU A 102 -8.30 15.60 15.89
C GLU A 102 -8.96 14.59 16.85
N PRO A 103 -9.91 14.98 17.72
CA PRO A 103 -10.59 14.00 18.58
C PRO A 103 -11.33 12.91 17.77
N ARG A 104 -11.92 13.26 16.62
CA ARG A 104 -12.57 12.28 15.74
C ARG A 104 -11.54 11.38 15.05
N MET A 105 -10.41 11.94 14.59
CA MET A 105 -9.34 11.15 14.01
C MET A 105 -8.72 10.18 15.04
N GLN A 106 -8.56 10.59 16.29
CA GLN A 106 -8.11 9.71 17.38
C GLN A 106 -9.07 8.55 17.63
N SER A 107 -10.38 8.76 17.52
CA SER A 107 -11.38 7.68 17.65
C SER A 107 -11.35 6.68 16.49
N ILE A 108 -10.80 7.07 15.33
CA ILE A 108 -10.66 6.22 14.14
C ILE A 108 -9.35 5.42 14.17
N ARG A 109 -8.23 6.08 14.55
CA ARG A 109 -6.92 5.41 14.64
C ARG A 109 -6.94 4.27 15.66
N GLY A 110 -6.52 3.08 15.23
CA GLY A 110 -6.49 1.88 16.07
C GLY A 110 -7.85 1.21 16.27
N ASN A 111 -8.96 1.88 15.97
CA ASN A 111 -10.30 1.33 16.09
C ASN A 111 -10.92 0.94 14.75
N GLU A 112 -11.06 1.89 13.82
CA GLU A 112 -11.63 1.66 12.48
C GLU A 112 -10.55 1.45 11.43
N ILE A 113 -9.43 2.17 11.54
CA ILE A 113 -8.25 2.05 10.69
C ILE A 113 -7.06 1.74 11.58
N ALA A 114 -6.45 0.57 11.37
CA ALA A 114 -5.23 0.16 12.04
C ALA A 114 -4.02 0.26 11.12
N MET A 115 -2.82 0.37 11.70
CA MET A 115 -1.57 0.43 10.96
C MET A 115 -0.51 -0.50 11.56
N ILE A 116 0.16 -1.27 10.70
CA ILE A 116 1.39 -1.98 11.01
C ILE A 116 2.54 -1.16 10.40
N PHE A 117 3.47 -0.73 11.25
CA PHE A 117 4.63 0.06 10.85
C PHE A 117 5.78 -0.83 10.36
N GLN A 118 6.68 -0.25 9.58
CA GLN A 118 7.79 -0.93 8.92
C GLN A 118 8.76 -1.61 9.90
N GLU A 119 8.98 -1.03 11.09
CA GLU A 119 9.94 -1.55 12.07
C GLU A 119 9.26 -2.05 13.34
N PRO A 120 9.18 -3.40 13.55
CA PRO A 120 8.60 -3.96 14.78
C PRO A 120 9.35 -3.57 16.06
N MET A 121 10.67 -3.32 15.95
CA MET A 121 11.53 -3.00 17.10
C MET A 121 11.23 -1.64 17.72
N THR A 122 10.82 -0.67 16.90
CA THR A 122 10.53 0.69 17.33
C THR A 122 9.04 0.92 17.63
N SER A 123 8.18 0.01 17.17
CA SER A 123 6.72 0.13 17.27
C SER A 123 6.16 -0.41 18.59
N LEU A 124 6.84 -1.38 19.21
CA LEU A 124 6.45 -1.92 20.52
C LEU A 124 7.18 -1.19 21.64
N ASN A 125 6.44 -0.78 22.68
CA ASN A 125 7.03 -0.14 23.86
C ASN A 125 7.83 -1.18 24.67
N PRO A 126 9.17 -1.01 24.82
CA PRO A 126 10.03 -2.01 25.45
C PRO A 126 9.82 -2.18 26.97
N VAL A 127 9.17 -1.22 27.62
CA VAL A 127 8.95 -1.23 29.09
C VAL A 127 7.54 -1.68 29.49
N LEU A 128 6.67 -2.01 28.52
CA LEU A 128 5.35 -2.57 28.75
C LEU A 128 5.30 -4.03 28.30
N THR A 129 4.54 -4.86 29.00
CA THR A 129 4.30 -6.25 28.59
C THR A 129 3.47 -6.29 27.31
N ILE A 130 3.57 -7.38 26.57
CA ILE A 130 2.82 -7.59 25.32
C ILE A 130 1.31 -7.50 25.58
N GLY A 131 0.84 -8.15 26.63
CA GLY A 131 -0.58 -8.13 26.98
C GLY A 131 -1.10 -6.74 27.33
N GLU A 132 -0.28 -5.95 28.03
CA GLU A 132 -0.67 -4.59 28.44
C GLU A 132 -0.81 -3.67 27.22
N GLN A 133 0.09 -3.76 26.26
CA GLN A 133 0.03 -2.95 25.04
C GLN A 133 -1.23 -3.25 24.21
N ILE A 134 -1.61 -4.53 24.09
CA ILE A 134 -2.84 -4.92 23.39
C ILE A 134 -4.07 -4.50 24.20
N ALA A 135 -4.06 -4.72 25.51
CA ALA A 135 -5.15 -4.38 26.42
C ALA A 135 -5.43 -2.87 26.48
N GLU A 136 -4.38 -2.03 26.34
CA GLU A 136 -4.52 -0.57 26.29
C GLU A 136 -5.47 -0.13 25.16
N SER A 137 -5.28 -0.63 23.94
CA SER A 137 -6.17 -0.33 22.81
C SER A 137 -7.62 -0.73 23.07
N LEU A 138 -7.84 -1.89 23.70
CA LEU A 138 -9.17 -2.39 24.06
C LEU A 138 -9.83 -1.53 25.14
N ARG A 139 -9.07 -1.08 26.14
CA ARG A 139 -9.60 -0.16 27.17
C ARG A 139 -9.96 1.19 26.56
N LEU A 140 -9.10 1.72 25.72
CA LEU A 140 -9.29 3.04 25.09
C LEU A 140 -10.49 3.06 24.15
N HIS A 141 -10.60 2.11 23.24
CA HIS A 141 -11.55 2.14 22.14
C HIS A 141 -12.81 1.29 22.36
N LYS A 142 -12.72 0.22 23.15
CA LYS A 142 -13.87 -0.68 23.43
C LYS A 142 -14.38 -0.52 24.87
N HIS A 143 -13.77 0.39 25.65
CA HIS A 143 -14.15 0.67 27.05
C HIS A 143 -14.21 -0.59 27.93
N MET A 144 -13.35 -1.59 27.65
CA MET A 144 -13.25 -2.81 28.44
C MET A 144 -12.57 -2.54 29.78
N ASP A 145 -13.02 -3.22 30.81
CA ASP A 145 -12.28 -3.25 32.07
C ASP A 145 -10.93 -4.00 31.91
N SER A 146 -10.00 -3.79 32.84
CA SER A 146 -8.64 -4.32 32.73
C SER A 146 -8.58 -5.85 32.64
N ALA A 147 -9.46 -6.56 33.37
CA ALA A 147 -9.47 -8.01 33.37
C ALA A 147 -9.96 -8.58 32.04
N ARG A 148 -11.05 -8.02 31.50
CA ARG A 148 -11.59 -8.39 30.19
C ARG A 148 -10.64 -8.03 29.06
N ALA A 149 -10.02 -6.86 29.11
CA ALA A 149 -9.06 -6.42 28.11
C ALA A 149 -7.83 -7.35 28.05
N LEU A 150 -7.29 -7.78 29.21
CA LEU A 150 -6.17 -8.71 29.25
C LEU A 150 -6.56 -10.12 28.77
N ALA A 151 -7.75 -10.59 29.14
CA ALA A 151 -8.28 -11.87 28.63
C ALA A 151 -8.47 -11.84 27.10
N GLN A 152 -8.92 -10.72 26.56
CA GLN A 152 -9.05 -10.54 25.10
C GLN A 152 -7.67 -10.43 24.43
N ALA A 153 -6.69 -9.78 25.04
CA ALA A 153 -5.32 -9.73 24.55
C ALA A 153 -4.71 -11.14 24.42
N LEU A 154 -4.99 -12.03 25.39
CA LEU A 154 -4.57 -13.44 25.29
C LEU A 154 -5.17 -14.13 24.06
N ARG A 155 -6.49 -13.97 23.85
CA ARG A 155 -7.17 -14.56 22.66
C ARG A 155 -6.61 -14.04 21.34
N LEU A 156 -6.26 -12.75 21.28
CA LEU A 156 -5.64 -12.15 20.10
C LEU A 156 -4.25 -12.74 19.86
N LEU A 157 -3.47 -13.01 20.90
CA LEU A 157 -2.17 -13.69 20.74
C LEU A 157 -2.33 -15.14 20.27
N GLU A 158 -3.35 -15.85 20.72
CA GLU A 158 -3.69 -17.19 20.25
C GLU A 158 -4.14 -17.16 18.79
N MET A 159 -4.98 -16.18 18.39
CA MET A 159 -5.44 -15.98 17.01
C MET A 159 -4.29 -15.76 16.02
N VAL A 160 -3.24 -15.03 16.43
CA VAL A 160 -2.03 -14.85 15.62
C VAL A 160 -0.99 -15.96 15.82
N GLU A 161 -1.37 -17.06 16.45
CA GLU A 161 -0.55 -18.27 16.65
C GLU A 161 0.77 -18.00 17.39
N ILE A 162 0.72 -17.21 18.47
CA ILE A 162 1.85 -17.09 19.40
C ILE A 162 1.96 -18.37 20.24
N PRO A 163 3.08 -19.10 20.19
CA PRO A 163 3.27 -20.29 21.02
C PRO A 163 3.25 -19.95 22.51
N ALA A 164 2.57 -20.75 23.33
CA ALA A 164 2.43 -20.53 24.77
C ALA A 164 1.93 -19.10 25.10
N ALA A 165 0.89 -18.61 24.43
CA ALA A 165 0.35 -17.26 24.53
C ALA A 165 0.06 -16.84 25.98
N ALA A 166 -0.43 -17.76 26.84
CA ALA A 166 -0.71 -17.51 28.25
C ALA A 166 0.56 -17.13 29.08
N GLN A 167 1.72 -17.58 28.66
CA GLN A 167 3.01 -17.16 29.23
C GLN A 167 3.45 -15.86 28.58
N ARG A 168 3.45 -15.80 27.24
CA ARG A 168 3.99 -14.68 26.43
C ARG A 168 3.26 -13.37 26.66
N VAL A 169 1.97 -13.41 27.00
CA VAL A 169 1.18 -12.20 27.32
C VAL A 169 1.80 -11.34 28.43
N LYS A 170 2.59 -11.96 29.33
CA LYS A 170 3.28 -11.31 30.46
C LYS A 170 4.72 -10.90 30.14
N GLU A 171 5.24 -11.29 28.97
CA GLU A 171 6.61 -10.99 28.55
C GLU A 171 6.71 -9.63 27.87
N TYR A 172 7.94 -9.15 27.77
CA TYR A 172 8.29 -7.89 27.13
C TYR A 172 8.74 -8.13 25.67
N PRO A 173 8.69 -7.11 24.80
CA PRO A 173 9.07 -7.26 23.39
C PRO A 173 10.46 -7.84 23.16
N HIS A 174 11.46 -7.49 23.98
CA HIS A 174 12.83 -7.97 23.85
C HIS A 174 12.99 -9.47 24.11
N GLN A 175 12.04 -10.12 24.77
CA GLN A 175 12.04 -11.55 25.06
C GLN A 175 11.49 -12.40 23.91
N LEU A 176 10.96 -11.74 22.85
CA LEU A 176 10.34 -12.39 21.69
C LEU A 176 11.28 -12.39 20.46
N SER A 177 11.18 -13.42 19.62
CA SER A 177 11.82 -13.43 18.30
C SER A 177 11.22 -12.38 17.35
N GLY A 178 11.91 -12.05 16.25
CA GLY A 178 11.42 -11.09 15.24
C GLY A 178 10.05 -11.47 14.68
N GLY A 179 9.86 -12.72 14.30
CA GLY A 179 8.58 -13.21 13.80
C GLY A 179 7.46 -13.18 14.85
N MET A 180 7.78 -13.46 16.13
CA MET A 180 6.80 -13.31 17.23
C MET A 180 6.41 -11.86 17.47
N ARG A 181 7.36 -10.91 17.42
CA ARG A 181 7.08 -9.47 17.54
C ARG A 181 6.16 -9.01 16.40
N GLN A 182 6.39 -9.50 15.18
CA GLN A 182 5.54 -9.19 14.04
C GLN A 182 4.10 -9.71 14.25
N ARG A 183 3.95 -10.93 14.75
CA ARG A 183 2.63 -11.49 15.10
C ARG A 183 1.94 -10.67 16.20
N VAL A 184 2.68 -10.20 17.19
CA VAL A 184 2.17 -9.30 18.24
C VAL A 184 1.69 -7.96 17.65
N MET A 185 2.43 -7.36 16.71
CA MET A 185 1.98 -6.15 16.02
C MET A 185 0.69 -6.38 15.23
N ILE A 186 0.55 -7.55 14.60
CA ILE A 186 -0.71 -7.91 13.94
C ILE A 186 -1.83 -8.04 14.97
N ALA A 187 -1.59 -8.72 16.10
CA ALA A 187 -2.57 -8.83 17.19
C ALA A 187 -3.01 -7.46 17.71
N LEU A 188 -2.04 -6.54 17.91
CA LEU A 188 -2.30 -5.17 18.33
C LEU A 188 -3.14 -4.40 17.29
N ALA A 189 -2.80 -4.51 16.03
CA ALA A 189 -3.55 -3.88 14.94
C ALA A 189 -4.98 -4.44 14.84
N MET A 190 -5.17 -5.73 15.10
CA MET A 190 -6.48 -6.42 15.06
C MET A 190 -7.31 -6.24 16.34
N ALA A 191 -6.78 -5.62 17.39
CA ALA A 191 -7.41 -5.58 18.72
C ALA A 191 -8.85 -5.02 18.71
N CYS A 192 -9.12 -4.05 17.85
CA CYS A 192 -10.41 -3.38 17.77
C CYS A 192 -11.26 -3.74 16.53
N ASP A 193 -10.97 -4.84 15.85
CA ASP A 193 -11.65 -5.30 14.63
C ASP A 193 -11.73 -4.21 13.54
N PRO A 194 -10.58 -3.70 13.07
CA PRO A 194 -10.54 -2.59 12.12
C PRO A 194 -11.20 -2.98 10.79
N LYS A 195 -11.73 -1.98 10.07
CA LYS A 195 -12.30 -2.17 8.73
C LYS A 195 -11.29 -1.93 7.62
N LEU A 196 -10.19 -1.25 7.96
CA LEU A 196 -9.05 -1.02 7.08
C LEU A 196 -7.74 -1.25 7.86
N LEU A 197 -6.88 -2.09 7.32
CA LEU A 197 -5.52 -2.30 7.80
C LEU A 197 -4.54 -1.67 6.80
N ILE A 198 -3.70 -0.77 7.25
CA ILE A 198 -2.55 -0.25 6.50
C ILE A 198 -1.32 -1.02 6.97
N ALA A 199 -0.73 -1.84 6.11
CA ALA A 199 0.44 -2.65 6.42
C ALA A 199 1.65 -2.11 5.64
N ASP A 200 2.51 -1.35 6.32
CA ASP A 200 3.69 -0.73 5.71
C ASP A 200 4.91 -1.65 5.90
N GLU A 201 5.27 -2.33 4.81
CA GLU A 201 6.36 -3.32 4.74
C GLU A 201 6.33 -4.36 5.88
N PRO A 202 5.21 -5.05 6.13
CA PRO A 202 4.98 -5.83 7.35
C PRO A 202 5.88 -7.07 7.46
N THR A 203 6.68 -7.39 6.47
CA THR A 203 7.56 -8.57 6.44
C THR A 203 9.02 -8.23 6.19
N THR A 204 9.38 -6.96 6.20
CA THR A 204 10.78 -6.52 6.05
C THR A 204 11.63 -7.04 7.21
N ALA A 205 12.86 -7.47 6.91
CA ALA A 205 13.82 -8.08 7.85
C ALA A 205 13.41 -9.44 8.44
N LEU A 206 12.43 -10.13 7.86
CA LEU A 206 12.08 -11.51 8.20
C LEU A 206 12.65 -12.49 7.16
N ASP A 207 12.98 -13.69 7.60
CA ASP A 207 13.32 -14.76 6.67
C ASP A 207 12.12 -15.18 5.80
N VAL A 208 12.41 -15.81 4.65
CA VAL A 208 11.39 -16.14 3.64
C VAL A 208 10.27 -17.03 4.19
N THR A 209 10.61 -17.94 5.11
CA THR A 209 9.63 -18.85 5.70
C THR A 209 8.67 -18.12 6.63
N ILE A 210 9.20 -17.30 7.52
CA ILE A 210 8.40 -16.48 8.44
C ILE A 210 7.59 -15.44 7.64
N GLN A 211 8.18 -14.84 6.60
CA GLN A 211 7.44 -13.94 5.71
C GLN A 211 6.20 -14.62 5.13
N ALA A 212 6.33 -15.83 4.57
CA ALA A 212 5.20 -16.57 4.01
C ALA A 212 4.11 -16.86 5.07
N GLN A 213 4.51 -17.23 6.28
CA GLN A 213 3.57 -17.47 7.40
C GLN A 213 2.82 -16.20 7.81
N ILE A 214 3.49 -15.06 7.89
CA ILE A 214 2.87 -13.77 8.23
C ILE A 214 1.86 -13.34 7.16
N LEU A 215 2.21 -13.50 5.89
CA LEU A 215 1.32 -13.14 4.77
C LEU A 215 0.07 -14.05 4.73
N GLU A 216 0.22 -15.34 4.96
CA GLU A 216 -0.90 -16.26 5.04
C GLU A 216 -1.79 -15.99 6.26
N LEU A 217 -1.19 -15.64 7.40
CA LEU A 217 -1.94 -15.18 8.58
C LEU A 217 -2.78 -13.93 8.25
N MET A 218 -2.18 -12.92 7.62
CA MET A 218 -2.90 -11.69 7.23
C MET A 218 -4.04 -11.99 6.25
N ARG A 219 -3.82 -12.87 5.26
CA ARG A 219 -4.85 -13.28 4.30
C ARG A 219 -6.02 -13.98 4.99
N ARG A 220 -5.74 -14.89 5.91
CA ARG A 220 -6.76 -15.58 6.70
C ARG A 220 -7.56 -14.59 7.55
N LEU A 221 -6.90 -13.71 8.29
CA LEU A 221 -7.57 -12.67 9.08
C LEU A 221 -8.44 -11.73 8.20
N GLN A 222 -7.98 -11.40 7.01
CA GLN A 222 -8.77 -10.62 6.04
C GLN A 222 -10.07 -11.35 5.65
N ILE A 223 -9.99 -12.64 5.33
CA ILE A 223 -11.14 -13.45 4.94
C ILE A 223 -12.14 -13.55 6.12
N ASP A 224 -11.64 -13.83 7.32
CA ASP A 224 -12.45 -14.05 8.50
C ASP A 224 -13.19 -12.79 8.97
N THR A 225 -12.55 -11.62 8.84
CA THR A 225 -13.09 -10.33 9.32
C THR A 225 -13.74 -9.48 8.23
N GLY A 226 -13.48 -9.77 6.97
CA GLY A 226 -13.88 -8.94 5.82
C GLY A 226 -13.21 -7.57 5.79
N MET A 227 -12.09 -7.37 6.49
CA MET A 227 -11.35 -6.11 6.47
C MET A 227 -10.71 -5.87 5.10
N SER A 228 -10.49 -4.60 4.77
CA SER A 228 -9.71 -4.18 3.61
C SER A 228 -8.25 -3.99 3.99
N ILE A 229 -7.32 -4.18 3.06
CA ILE A 229 -5.89 -4.01 3.34
C ILE A 229 -5.28 -3.05 2.31
N LEU A 230 -4.55 -2.02 2.79
CA LEU A 230 -3.54 -1.31 2.03
C LEU A 230 -2.20 -1.96 2.33
N PHE A 231 -1.67 -2.71 1.37
CA PHE A 231 -0.43 -3.46 1.52
C PHE A 231 0.72 -2.74 0.84
N ILE A 232 1.63 -2.17 1.62
CA ILE A 232 2.78 -1.42 1.10
C ILE A 232 4.00 -2.33 1.11
N THR A 233 4.66 -2.45 -0.04
CA THR A 233 5.87 -3.28 -0.18
C THR A 233 6.69 -2.88 -1.41
N HIS A 234 7.96 -3.25 -1.41
CA HIS A 234 8.81 -3.20 -2.60
C HIS A 234 8.90 -4.57 -3.31
N ASN A 235 8.30 -5.62 -2.75
CA ASN A 235 8.40 -6.99 -3.27
C ASN A 235 7.19 -7.36 -4.15
N LEU A 236 7.31 -7.17 -5.46
CA LEU A 236 6.28 -7.55 -6.43
C LEU A 236 5.95 -9.06 -6.44
N GLY A 237 6.90 -9.93 -6.05
CA GLY A 237 6.63 -11.36 -5.96
C GLY A 237 5.58 -11.70 -4.92
N VAL A 238 5.57 -10.97 -3.79
CA VAL A 238 4.55 -11.08 -2.75
C VAL A 238 3.20 -10.57 -3.26
N VAL A 239 3.21 -9.43 -3.94
CA VAL A 239 1.99 -8.77 -4.46
C VAL A 239 1.22 -9.67 -5.41
N ALA A 240 1.91 -10.41 -6.28
CA ALA A 240 1.29 -11.32 -7.24
C ALA A 240 0.36 -12.37 -6.62
N HIS A 241 0.58 -12.72 -5.34
CA HIS A 241 -0.15 -13.78 -4.62
C HIS A 241 -1.13 -13.24 -3.56
N HIS A 242 -0.98 -11.99 -3.13
CA HIS A 242 -1.70 -11.46 -1.96
C HIS A 242 -2.54 -10.21 -2.24
N ALA A 243 -2.41 -9.59 -3.44
CA ALA A 243 -3.17 -8.40 -3.79
C ALA A 243 -4.29 -8.70 -4.81
N ASP A 244 -5.38 -7.94 -4.73
CA ASP A 244 -6.42 -7.88 -5.75
C ASP A 244 -6.11 -6.79 -6.77
N GLU A 245 -5.61 -5.64 -6.29
CA GLU A 245 -5.27 -4.46 -7.08
C GLU A 245 -3.87 -3.96 -6.74
N VAL A 246 -3.21 -3.35 -7.70
CA VAL A 246 -1.85 -2.85 -7.54
C VAL A 246 -1.77 -1.42 -8.04
N ALA A 247 -1.21 -0.54 -7.23
CA ALA A 247 -0.80 0.80 -7.61
C ALA A 247 0.73 0.88 -7.54
N VAL A 248 1.38 1.13 -8.68
CA VAL A 248 2.84 1.23 -8.78
C VAL A 248 3.23 2.70 -8.62
N MET A 249 4.10 2.97 -7.65
CA MET A 249 4.53 4.31 -7.29
C MET A 249 5.99 4.54 -7.64
N TYR A 250 6.28 5.65 -8.32
CA TYR A 250 7.63 6.10 -8.68
C TYR A 250 7.75 7.60 -8.44
N ALA A 251 8.81 8.04 -7.76
CA ALA A 251 9.10 9.45 -7.49
C ALA A 251 7.87 10.26 -7.03
N GLY A 252 7.14 9.75 -6.04
CA GLY A 252 5.98 10.42 -5.45
C GLY A 252 4.67 10.29 -6.23
N ARG A 253 4.62 9.62 -7.39
CA ARG A 253 3.43 9.53 -8.25
C ARG A 253 3.02 8.08 -8.52
N ILE A 254 1.72 7.84 -8.67
CA ILE A 254 1.25 6.57 -9.27
C ILE A 254 1.56 6.62 -10.76
N VAL A 255 2.33 5.65 -11.23
CA VAL A 255 2.71 5.52 -12.64
C VAL A 255 1.88 4.48 -13.37
N GLU A 256 1.35 3.48 -12.64
CA GLU A 256 0.44 2.49 -13.17
C GLU A 256 -0.46 1.95 -12.06
N ALA A 257 -1.75 1.72 -12.35
CA ALA A 257 -2.67 1.03 -11.45
C ALA A 257 -3.58 0.09 -12.27
N ALA A 258 -3.71 -1.14 -11.78
CA ALA A 258 -4.53 -2.16 -12.43
C ALA A 258 -4.86 -3.31 -11.45
N PRO A 259 -5.85 -4.16 -11.77
CA PRO A 259 -5.98 -5.46 -11.13
C PRO A 259 -4.68 -6.27 -11.28
N VAL A 260 -4.36 -7.11 -10.28
CA VAL A 260 -3.06 -7.79 -10.20
C VAL A 260 -2.73 -8.61 -11.45
N HIS A 261 -3.66 -9.42 -11.94
CA HIS A 261 -3.39 -10.29 -13.11
C HIS A 261 -3.11 -9.50 -14.41
N PRO A 262 -3.92 -8.50 -14.81
CA PRO A 262 -3.61 -7.64 -15.95
C PRO A 262 -2.27 -6.92 -15.84
N LEU A 263 -1.93 -6.40 -14.64
CA LEU A 263 -0.67 -5.69 -14.43
C LEU A 263 0.55 -6.59 -14.67
N PHE A 264 0.50 -7.84 -14.17
CA PHE A 264 1.61 -8.79 -14.37
C PHE A 264 1.67 -9.36 -15.79
N ALA A 265 0.51 -9.55 -16.45
CA ALA A 265 0.44 -10.10 -17.81
C ALA A 265 0.87 -9.07 -18.86
N GLN A 266 0.46 -7.82 -18.71
CA GLN A 266 0.67 -6.76 -19.69
C GLN A 266 0.90 -5.39 -19.03
N PRO A 267 2.06 -5.20 -18.35
CA PRO A 267 2.39 -3.92 -17.76
C PRO A 267 2.50 -2.83 -18.81
N GLN A 268 1.86 -1.69 -18.57
CA GLN A 268 1.78 -0.58 -19.52
C GLN A 268 2.92 0.43 -19.35
N HIS A 269 3.36 0.67 -18.11
CA HIS A 269 4.42 1.63 -17.84
C HIS A 269 5.81 0.95 -17.90
N PRO A 270 6.82 1.53 -18.57
CA PRO A 270 8.16 0.94 -18.67
C PRO A 270 8.83 0.63 -17.31
N TYR A 271 8.56 1.44 -16.28
CA TYR A 271 9.02 1.15 -14.93
C TYR A 271 8.44 -0.15 -14.37
N THR A 272 7.12 -0.36 -14.54
CA THR A 272 6.44 -1.61 -14.11
C THR A 272 6.99 -2.81 -14.87
N GLN A 273 7.24 -2.66 -16.18
CA GLN A 273 7.90 -3.69 -17.01
C GLN A 273 9.28 -4.03 -16.43
N GLY A 274 10.06 -3.01 -16.08
CA GLY A 274 11.38 -3.17 -15.44
C GLY A 274 11.30 -3.90 -14.09
N LEU A 275 10.37 -3.51 -13.23
CA LEU A 275 10.17 -4.15 -11.92
C LEU A 275 9.80 -5.64 -12.07
N ILE A 276 8.88 -5.96 -12.99
CA ILE A 276 8.47 -7.35 -13.26
C ILE A 276 9.65 -8.14 -13.85
N ALA A 277 10.45 -7.53 -14.74
CA ALA A 277 11.66 -8.15 -15.31
C ALA A 277 12.73 -8.47 -14.25
N CYS A 278 12.76 -7.72 -13.13
CA CYS A 278 13.65 -8.00 -11.99
C CYS A 278 13.21 -9.18 -11.13
N LEU A 279 12.00 -9.74 -11.31
CA LEU A 279 11.54 -10.89 -10.53
C LEU A 279 12.40 -12.15 -10.79
N PRO A 280 12.73 -12.94 -9.78
CA PRO A 280 13.57 -14.16 -9.94
C PRO A 280 13.02 -15.14 -10.99
N SER A 281 11.70 -15.27 -11.12
CA SER A 281 11.03 -16.09 -12.12
C SER A 281 11.27 -15.62 -13.56
N GLN A 282 11.39 -14.31 -13.77
CA GLN A 282 11.64 -13.69 -15.08
C GLN A 282 13.13 -13.59 -15.39
N GLN A 283 13.98 -13.46 -14.39
CA GLN A 283 15.43 -13.38 -14.55
C GLN A 283 16.03 -14.61 -15.26
N ARG A 284 15.47 -15.80 -15.04
CA ARG A 284 15.90 -17.03 -15.74
C ARG A 284 15.69 -16.95 -17.25
N LYS A 285 14.67 -16.21 -17.71
CA LYS A 285 14.32 -16.06 -19.14
C LYS A 285 15.08 -14.91 -19.80
N ARG A 286 15.51 -13.88 -19.04
CA ARG A 286 16.10 -12.63 -19.55
C ARG A 286 17.59 -12.46 -19.22
N ALA A 287 18.24 -13.45 -18.58
CA ALA A 287 19.65 -13.36 -18.27
C ALA A 287 20.49 -13.32 -19.56
N VAL A 288 21.24 -12.23 -19.74
CA VAL A 288 22.17 -12.05 -20.87
C VAL A 288 23.55 -12.55 -20.46
N LEU A 289 24.22 -13.30 -21.32
CA LEU A 289 25.62 -13.67 -21.14
C LEU A 289 26.51 -12.49 -21.55
N VAL A 290 27.20 -11.91 -20.58
CA VAL A 290 28.24 -10.90 -20.82
C VAL A 290 29.54 -11.42 -20.26
N ASP A 291 30.57 -11.56 -21.09
CA ASP A 291 31.88 -12.12 -20.73
C ASP A 291 31.79 -13.52 -20.07
N GLY A 292 30.89 -14.38 -20.57
CA GLY A 292 30.67 -15.74 -20.03
C GLY A 292 29.95 -15.80 -18.69
N LYS A 293 29.54 -14.65 -18.11
CA LYS A 293 28.79 -14.56 -16.86
C LYS A 293 27.34 -14.16 -17.12
N LYS A 294 26.41 -14.86 -16.46
CA LYS A 294 24.99 -14.46 -16.45
C LYS A 294 24.84 -13.13 -15.73
N ARG A 295 24.48 -12.07 -16.44
CA ARG A 295 24.05 -10.81 -15.83
C ARG A 295 22.53 -10.83 -15.66
N LEU A 296 22.10 -10.54 -14.43
CA LEU A 296 20.68 -10.33 -14.11
C LEU A 296 20.24 -8.96 -14.66
N TYR A 297 18.98 -8.89 -15.09
CA TYR A 297 18.39 -7.61 -15.47
C TYR A 297 18.23 -6.72 -14.23
N ALA A 298 18.59 -5.47 -14.34
CA ALA A 298 18.38 -4.44 -13.34
C ALA A 298 17.95 -3.14 -14.02
N ILE A 299 17.04 -2.40 -13.41
CA ILE A 299 16.68 -1.05 -13.87
C ILE A 299 17.90 -0.15 -13.67
N ARG A 300 18.36 0.49 -14.73
CA ARG A 300 19.58 1.33 -14.72
C ARG A 300 19.36 2.64 -13.99
N GLY A 301 20.43 3.22 -13.48
CA GLY A 301 20.43 4.54 -12.85
C GLY A 301 19.79 4.56 -11.47
N GLN A 302 19.60 5.73 -10.93
CA GLN A 302 19.00 5.99 -9.62
C GLN A 302 17.73 6.82 -9.77
N VAL A 303 16.85 6.78 -8.76
CA VAL A 303 15.67 7.65 -8.70
C VAL A 303 16.12 9.10 -8.65
N SER A 304 15.50 9.97 -9.43
CA SER A 304 15.80 11.41 -9.44
C SER A 304 15.62 12.02 -8.05
N SER A 305 16.46 13.01 -7.74
CA SER A 305 16.35 13.74 -6.47
C SER A 305 14.95 14.37 -6.33
N PRO A 306 14.31 14.23 -5.19
CA PRO A 306 13.03 14.90 -4.93
C PRO A 306 13.16 16.42 -4.78
N LEU A 307 14.38 16.94 -4.60
CA LEU A 307 14.68 18.38 -4.59
C LEU A 307 14.70 18.97 -6.00
N GLU A 308 15.13 18.18 -6.99
CA GLU A 308 15.25 18.57 -8.39
C GLU A 308 14.52 17.58 -9.29
N PRO A 309 13.18 17.54 -9.24
CA PRO A 309 12.40 16.63 -10.08
C PRO A 309 12.54 17.03 -11.56
N PRO A 310 12.64 16.06 -12.47
CA PRO A 310 12.64 16.35 -13.91
C PRO A 310 11.39 17.12 -14.32
N PRO A 311 11.48 18.02 -15.32
CA PRO A 311 10.35 18.81 -15.78
C PRO A 311 9.25 17.97 -16.47
N GLY A 312 9.63 16.79 -16.98
CA GLY A 312 8.72 15.84 -17.62
C GLY A 312 8.49 14.56 -16.82
N CYS A 313 8.46 13.44 -17.51
CA CYS A 313 8.30 12.12 -16.90
C CYS A 313 9.45 11.81 -15.96
N ALA A 314 9.15 11.56 -14.67
CA ALA A 314 10.18 11.30 -13.67
C ALA A 314 11.04 10.06 -13.97
N PHE A 315 10.50 9.09 -14.72
CA PHE A 315 11.22 7.88 -15.11
C PHE A 315 12.06 8.06 -16.41
N GLU A 316 11.91 9.17 -17.12
CA GLU A 316 12.60 9.40 -18.43
C GLU A 316 14.09 9.08 -18.38
N PRO A 317 14.90 9.53 -17.39
CA PRO A 317 16.34 9.28 -17.37
C PRO A 317 16.74 7.79 -17.26
N ARG A 318 15.79 6.93 -16.85
CA ARG A 318 15.99 5.48 -16.66
C ARG A 318 15.20 4.64 -17.68
N CYS A 319 14.44 5.29 -18.54
CA CYS A 319 13.52 4.64 -19.46
C CYS A 319 14.21 4.27 -20.78
N ASP A 320 14.36 2.99 -21.08
CA ASP A 320 14.92 2.50 -22.33
C ASP A 320 14.02 2.83 -23.56
N GLN A 321 12.77 3.27 -23.32
CA GLN A 321 11.79 3.63 -24.36
C GLN A 321 11.55 5.15 -24.42
N ALA A 322 12.38 5.97 -23.75
CA ALA A 322 12.18 7.42 -23.68
C ALA A 322 12.21 8.07 -25.07
N ILE A 323 11.29 8.99 -25.31
CA ILE A 323 11.25 9.88 -26.49
C ILE A 323 11.40 11.33 -26.04
N ALA A 324 11.68 12.25 -26.97
CA ALA A 324 11.94 13.66 -26.64
C ALA A 324 10.80 14.30 -25.81
N ALA A 325 9.55 14.02 -26.15
CA ALA A 325 8.38 14.53 -25.43
C ALA A 325 8.33 14.10 -23.95
N CYS A 326 8.97 12.98 -23.57
CA CYS A 326 9.03 12.55 -22.16
C CYS A 326 9.81 13.52 -21.26
N ARG A 327 10.67 14.38 -21.82
CA ARG A 327 11.43 15.40 -21.07
C ARG A 327 10.62 16.66 -20.78
N GLU A 328 9.56 16.88 -21.53
CA GLU A 328 8.83 18.15 -21.52
C GLU A 328 7.48 18.03 -20.82
N VAL A 329 6.88 16.84 -20.83
CA VAL A 329 5.51 16.63 -20.34
C VAL A 329 5.49 15.62 -19.20
N ILE A 330 4.85 16.01 -18.10
CA ILE A 330 4.44 15.06 -17.05
C ILE A 330 3.14 14.38 -17.53
N PRO A 331 3.16 13.07 -17.88
CA PRO A 331 1.96 12.40 -18.34
C PRO A 331 0.86 12.40 -17.29
N GLU A 332 -0.39 12.52 -17.70
CA GLU A 332 -1.53 12.30 -16.81
C GLU A 332 -1.74 10.80 -16.56
N LEU A 333 -2.30 10.45 -15.39
CA LEU A 333 -2.72 9.09 -15.09
C LEU A 333 -4.06 8.84 -15.81
N SER A 334 -3.99 8.31 -17.02
CA SER A 334 -5.16 8.07 -17.86
C SER A 334 -5.71 6.67 -17.64
N LEU A 335 -7.04 6.56 -17.50
CA LEU A 335 -7.77 5.31 -17.40
C LEU A 335 -8.06 4.74 -18.80
N ASP A 336 -7.92 3.43 -19.00
CA ASP A 336 -8.39 2.74 -20.20
C ASP A 336 -9.76 2.08 -19.98
N ASP A 337 -10.34 1.52 -21.06
CA ASP A 337 -11.66 0.87 -21.05
C ASP A 337 -11.69 -0.39 -20.16
N ASP A 338 -10.54 -0.98 -19.88
CA ASP A 338 -10.39 -2.17 -19.03
C ASP A 338 -10.19 -1.82 -17.54
N GLY A 339 -10.29 -0.54 -17.17
CA GLY A 339 -10.11 -0.07 -15.80
C GLY A 339 -8.66 -0.03 -15.33
N ARG A 340 -7.69 -0.03 -16.26
CA ARG A 340 -6.26 0.12 -15.97
C ARG A 340 -5.84 1.57 -16.17
N SER A 341 -4.97 2.07 -15.33
CA SER A 341 -4.44 3.43 -15.44
C SER A 341 -2.94 3.40 -15.64
N ALA A 342 -2.43 4.22 -16.56
CA ALA A 342 -0.99 4.38 -16.76
C ALA A 342 -0.63 5.84 -17.02
N ARG A 343 0.47 6.29 -16.40
CA ARG A 343 1.06 7.63 -16.55
C ARG A 343 2.22 7.58 -17.54
N CYS A 344 1.89 7.32 -18.82
CA CYS A 344 2.86 7.19 -19.90
C CYS A 344 2.28 7.73 -21.21
N ILE A 345 3.11 8.47 -21.98
CA ILE A 345 2.70 9.00 -23.30
C ILE A 345 2.94 8.03 -24.46
N LEU A 346 3.62 6.91 -24.20
CA LEU A 346 3.81 5.88 -25.22
C LEU A 346 2.47 5.14 -25.49
N PRO A 347 2.31 4.62 -26.73
CA PRO A 347 1.12 3.82 -27.06
C PRO A 347 0.94 2.65 -26.09
N ARG A 348 -0.28 2.45 -25.62
CA ARG A 348 -0.61 1.33 -24.74
C ARG A 348 -0.60 0.02 -25.50
N ILE A 349 -0.19 -1.06 -24.82
CA ILE A 349 -0.30 -2.42 -25.35
C ILE A 349 -1.79 -2.82 -25.30
N PRO A 350 -2.47 -3.11 -26.43
CA PRO A 350 -3.86 -3.50 -26.42
C PRO A 350 -4.10 -4.79 -25.62
N SER A 351 -5.25 -4.87 -24.95
CA SER A 351 -5.68 -6.09 -24.27
C SER A 351 -5.80 -7.24 -25.29
N GLY A 352 -5.06 -8.34 -25.04
CA GLY A 352 -5.05 -9.51 -25.96
C GLY A 352 -3.88 -9.56 -26.94
N ALA A 353 -3.02 -8.54 -27.03
CA ALA A 353 -1.77 -8.65 -27.78
C ALA A 353 -0.80 -9.56 -27.01
N VAL A 354 -0.71 -10.81 -27.41
CA VAL A 354 0.37 -11.71 -27.00
C VAL A 354 1.66 -11.07 -27.48
N THR A 355 2.56 -10.73 -26.57
CA THR A 355 3.92 -10.29 -26.92
C THR A 355 4.55 -11.39 -27.78
N GLN A 356 4.59 -11.18 -29.09
CA GLN A 356 5.37 -12.04 -29.97
C GLN A 356 6.82 -11.97 -29.50
N GLU A 357 7.37 -13.14 -29.23
CA GLU A 357 8.80 -13.31 -28.95
C GLU A 357 9.59 -12.56 -30.03
N VAL A 358 10.29 -11.53 -29.64
CA VAL A 358 11.32 -10.94 -30.48
C VAL A 358 12.42 -12.01 -30.58
N LYS A 359 12.37 -12.77 -31.66
CA LYS A 359 13.51 -13.56 -32.14
C LYS A 359 14.57 -12.60 -32.61
N ALA A 360 15.69 -12.58 -31.93
CA ALA A 360 17.00 -12.19 -32.45
C ALA A 360 18.05 -12.96 -31.67
#